data_341c51428e7c9ef53f9c0b80cc08dba3
#
_entry.id   341c51428e7c9ef53f9c0b80cc08dba3
#
_cell.length_a   1.000
_cell.length_b   1.000
_cell.length_c   1.000
_cell.angle_alpha   90.00
_cell.angle_beta   90.00
_cell.angle_gamma   90.00
#
_symmetry.space_group_name_H-M   'P 1'
#
loop_
_entity.id
_entity.type
_entity.pdbx_description
1 polymer ?
#
loop_
_entity_poly.entity_id
_entity_poly.type
_entity_poly.pdbx_seq_one_letter_code
_entity_poly.pdbx_strand_id
1 'polypeptide(L)'
;MNEDIKSFYAAIILSLILIFATNYFFFKKDDVVATPQVNVSQPETETAAADGKDEAKDAVPLSTEEAVAANPGVKISTPALTGSFRTRGFRIDNLWLEKYKQTLSPDSPDVELLTPAKTANPYYAEFGWLAADPAVRLPDAHTLWTVKGRELTDKTPVVLEWDNQQGLKFITKISLDENYLFTVSQSVENNTGKNVTLYPYGLIARAPGAVGGRGVVHEGMIGVMDGTLEEIKYDDVKDENKEFTTTGGWLGFSDRYWFSAIVVNPETESRVKFSKSGNGLYQADFVGSPVTVVPGSVGSDQVMFYAGAKEIKLLDQYTSERRIPKFDLAVDFGWYYFLTKPFFYILDFLYGIIGNMGWAILLFAALLRLVMFPIANKSYENMAKMKKIQPKLKELQEKYDDKVKLQQETMELYRREKINPAAGCLPMLIQIPVFFSLYKVLNIAIEIRHAPFVGWIKDLSAPDPLTLSVITHLPVPGFLDIGVWPIIMGLTMYIQQKLNPTPTNKDQARMFALLPLIFMFMMGHFASGLVIYWTLSNILSIIQQKAIAKKNEGK
;
A
#
# COMPACT_ATOMS: atom_id res chain seq x y z
N MET A 1 -8.68 6.63 41.21
CA MET A 1 -8.10 5.86 40.08
C MET A 1 -6.91 5.13 40.69
N ASN A 2 -6.99 3.79 40.83
CA ASN A 2 -6.01 2.96 41.54
C ASN A 2 -4.61 3.07 40.91
N GLU A 3 -3.54 3.02 41.73
CA GLU A 3 -2.14 3.10 41.23
C GLU A 3 -1.76 1.97 40.28
N ASP A 4 -2.39 0.80 40.41
CA ASP A 4 -2.21 -0.33 39.51
C ASP A 4 -2.75 -0.04 38.08
N ILE A 5 -3.83 0.72 37.98
CA ILE A 5 -4.36 1.23 36.71
C ILE A 5 -3.41 2.27 36.14
N LYS A 6 -2.80 3.11 36.97
CA LYS A 6 -1.79 4.08 36.53
C LYS A 6 -0.51 3.39 36.02
N SER A 7 -0.04 2.32 36.68
CA SER A 7 1.13 1.55 36.26
C SER A 7 0.87 0.78 34.97
N PHE A 8 -0.34 0.27 34.76
CA PHE A 8 -0.75 -0.39 33.52
C PHE A 8 -0.84 0.62 32.36
N TYR A 9 -1.49 1.77 32.58
CA TYR A 9 -1.48 2.86 31.61
C TYR A 9 -0.08 3.42 31.40
N ALA A 10 0.76 3.49 32.42
CA ALA A 10 2.15 3.90 32.30
C ALA A 10 2.96 2.90 31.46
N ALA A 11 2.72 1.59 31.57
CA ALA A 11 3.36 0.58 30.73
C ALA A 11 2.89 0.66 29.26
N ILE A 12 1.60 0.90 29.03
CA ILE A 12 1.06 1.13 27.68
C ILE A 12 1.60 2.46 27.12
N ILE A 13 1.60 3.52 27.92
CA ILE A 13 2.14 4.83 27.54
C ILE A 13 3.66 4.71 27.27
N LEU A 14 4.41 3.97 28.09
CA LEU A 14 5.83 3.73 27.88
C LEU A 14 6.09 2.93 26.61
N SER A 15 5.26 1.94 26.29
CA SER A 15 5.33 1.21 25.01
C SER A 15 4.99 2.10 23.83
N LEU A 16 3.98 2.96 23.95
CA LEU A 16 3.64 3.98 22.95
C LEU A 16 4.75 5.03 22.82
N ILE A 17 5.32 5.50 23.95
CA ILE A 17 6.46 6.43 23.95
C ILE A 17 7.68 5.79 23.30
N LEU A 18 7.95 4.51 23.52
CA LEU A 18 9.05 3.78 22.87
C LEU A 18 8.83 3.68 21.36
N ILE A 19 7.60 3.43 20.94
CA ILE A 19 7.18 3.42 19.52
C ILE A 19 7.29 4.84 18.92
N PHE A 20 6.84 5.87 19.64
CA PHE A 20 6.96 7.27 19.22
C PHE A 20 8.42 7.77 19.23
N ALA A 21 9.22 7.36 20.21
CA ALA A 21 10.63 7.72 20.30
C ALA A 21 11.44 7.08 19.16
N THR A 22 11.20 5.80 18.86
CA THR A 22 11.81 5.16 17.67
C THR A 22 11.40 5.88 16.39
N ASN A 23 10.12 6.27 16.26
CA ASN A 23 9.68 7.06 15.11
C ASN A 23 10.38 8.44 15.06
N TYR A 24 10.45 9.14 16.19
CA TYR A 24 11.07 10.46 16.27
C TYR A 24 12.59 10.43 16.02
N PHE A 25 13.32 9.44 16.55
CA PHE A 25 14.79 9.34 16.40
C PHE A 25 15.26 8.72 15.09
N PHE A 26 14.46 7.81 14.49
CA PHE A 26 14.85 7.11 13.26
C PHE A 26 14.17 7.62 12.00
N PHE A 27 13.07 8.39 12.13
CA PHE A 27 12.30 8.94 11.02
C PHE A 27 12.05 10.45 11.19
N LYS A 28 12.99 11.15 11.84
CA LYS A 28 12.95 12.61 11.84
C LYS A 28 12.99 13.06 10.39
N LYS A 29 11.88 13.63 9.88
CA LYS A 29 11.91 14.42 8.66
C LYS A 29 12.94 15.53 8.94
N ASP A 30 14.04 15.51 8.23
CA ASP A 30 14.89 16.69 8.19
C ASP A 30 14.03 17.79 7.59
N ASP A 31 13.76 18.82 8.37
CA ASP A 31 13.10 20.03 7.87
C ASP A 31 13.94 20.54 6.71
N VAL A 32 13.43 20.32 5.48
CA VAL A 32 14.04 20.85 4.28
C VAL A 32 13.98 22.36 4.43
N VAL A 33 15.12 22.95 4.69
CA VAL A 33 15.30 24.40 4.67
C VAL A 33 14.86 24.84 3.28
N ALA A 34 13.75 25.61 3.23
CA ALA A 34 13.23 26.16 2.01
C ALA A 34 14.36 26.95 1.31
N THR A 35 14.87 26.43 0.22
CA THR A 35 15.77 27.15 -0.66
C THR A 35 15.00 28.35 -1.22
N PRO A 36 15.62 29.54 -1.30
CA PRO A 36 14.95 30.72 -1.83
C PRO A 36 14.50 30.45 -3.27
N GLN A 37 13.20 30.52 -3.51
CA GLN A 37 12.60 30.37 -4.83
C GLN A 37 13.14 31.45 -5.75
N VAL A 38 13.88 31.04 -6.76
CA VAL A 38 14.12 31.87 -7.94
C VAL A 38 12.81 31.85 -8.72
N ASN A 39 12.10 32.96 -8.70
CA ASN A 39 10.86 33.18 -9.44
C ASN A 39 11.15 33.20 -10.95
N VAL A 40 11.29 32.03 -11.56
CA VAL A 40 11.13 31.89 -13.01
C VAL A 40 9.67 31.54 -13.22
N SER A 41 8.91 32.46 -13.81
CA SER A 41 7.49 32.25 -14.17
C SER A 41 7.39 31.14 -15.22
N GLN A 42 7.28 29.90 -14.79
CA GLN A 42 6.92 28.79 -15.65
C GLN A 42 5.41 28.81 -15.87
N PRO A 43 4.93 28.50 -17.09
CA PRO A 43 3.49 28.42 -17.35
C PRO A 43 2.84 27.34 -16.50
N GLU A 44 1.63 27.59 -16.01
CA GLU A 44 0.87 26.61 -15.22
C GLU A 44 0.17 25.60 -16.12
N THR A 45 0.08 24.33 -15.67
CA THR A 45 -0.68 23.28 -16.34
C THR A 45 -2.18 23.46 -16.03
N GLU A 46 -2.88 24.25 -16.82
CA GLU A 46 -4.35 24.38 -16.73
C GLU A 46 -5.12 23.35 -17.60
N THR A 47 -4.43 22.45 -18.30
CA THR A 47 -4.99 21.63 -19.38
C THR A 47 -6.14 20.70 -18.97
N ALA A 48 -6.10 20.10 -17.79
CA ALA A 48 -7.24 19.30 -17.29
C ALA A 48 -8.45 20.16 -16.86
N ALA A 49 -8.21 21.46 -16.58
CA ALA A 49 -9.28 22.40 -16.20
C ALA A 49 -9.96 23.03 -17.43
N ALA A 50 -9.27 23.14 -18.57
CA ALA A 50 -9.82 23.78 -19.78
C ALA A 50 -10.94 22.95 -20.43
N ASP A 51 -10.80 21.62 -20.44
CA ASP A 51 -11.82 20.71 -20.99
C ASP A 51 -13.14 20.69 -20.18
N GLY A 52 -13.11 21.11 -18.92
CA GLY A 52 -14.27 21.03 -18.02
C GLY A 52 -15.10 22.31 -17.92
N LYS A 53 -14.64 23.46 -18.47
CA LYS A 53 -15.39 24.72 -18.35
C LYS A 53 -16.51 24.86 -19.39
N ASP A 54 -16.41 24.20 -20.54
CA ASP A 54 -17.36 24.35 -21.65
C ASP A 54 -18.31 23.16 -21.89
N GLU A 55 -18.09 21.99 -21.25
CA GLU A 55 -19.02 20.86 -21.39
C GLU A 55 -19.90 20.73 -20.14
N ALA A 56 -21.13 21.14 -20.30
CA ALA A 56 -22.31 21.02 -19.46
C ALA A 56 -22.19 20.16 -18.19
N LYS A 57 -22.45 20.79 -17.03
CA LYS A 57 -22.67 20.13 -15.72
C LYS A 57 -23.80 19.08 -15.69
N ASP A 58 -24.52 18.89 -16.80
CA ASP A 58 -25.73 18.04 -16.93
C ASP A 58 -25.59 16.89 -17.94
N ALA A 59 -24.39 16.61 -18.49
CA ALA A 59 -24.21 15.48 -19.38
C ALA A 59 -24.19 14.16 -18.59
N VAL A 60 -25.03 13.19 -18.98
CA VAL A 60 -24.99 11.84 -18.41
C VAL A 60 -23.64 11.20 -18.73
N PRO A 61 -22.89 10.69 -17.71
CA PRO A 61 -21.62 10.02 -17.95
C PRO A 61 -21.80 8.83 -18.91
N LEU A 62 -20.87 8.70 -19.83
CA LEU A 62 -20.84 7.58 -20.80
C LEU A 62 -20.27 6.33 -20.13
N SER A 63 -20.60 5.15 -20.67
CA SER A 63 -19.84 3.94 -20.38
C SER A 63 -18.44 4.05 -21.02
N THR A 64 -17.51 3.21 -20.59
CA THR A 64 -16.16 3.17 -21.17
C THR A 64 -16.23 2.85 -22.67
N GLU A 65 -17.08 1.89 -23.08
CA GLU A 65 -17.25 1.49 -24.47
C GLU A 65 -17.80 2.64 -25.34
N GLU A 66 -18.81 3.36 -24.84
CA GLU A 66 -19.37 4.52 -25.54
C GLU A 66 -18.36 5.66 -25.68
N ALA A 67 -17.59 5.94 -24.61
CA ALA A 67 -16.57 6.98 -24.64
C ALA A 67 -15.42 6.65 -25.59
N VAL A 68 -15.01 5.38 -25.64
CA VAL A 68 -14.01 4.87 -26.58
C VAL A 68 -14.52 4.91 -28.03
N ALA A 69 -15.77 4.54 -28.28
CA ALA A 69 -16.38 4.59 -29.61
C ALA A 69 -16.53 6.03 -30.12
N ALA A 70 -16.82 6.99 -29.23
CA ALA A 70 -16.93 8.41 -29.59
C ALA A 70 -15.57 9.06 -29.95
N ASN A 71 -14.46 8.56 -29.41
CA ASN A 71 -13.09 9.01 -29.71
C ASN A 71 -12.16 7.81 -29.95
N PRO A 72 -12.23 7.18 -31.13
CA PRO A 72 -11.39 6.02 -31.44
C PRO A 72 -9.90 6.33 -31.32
N GLY A 73 -9.14 5.32 -30.93
CA GLY A 73 -7.71 5.47 -30.69
C GLY A 73 -6.91 4.29 -31.24
N VAL A 74 -5.66 4.23 -30.83
CA VAL A 74 -4.74 3.12 -31.14
C VAL A 74 -4.89 2.05 -30.08
N LYS A 75 -5.04 0.80 -30.52
CA LYS A 75 -5.14 -0.37 -29.64
C LYS A 75 -3.80 -0.62 -28.94
N ILE A 76 -3.87 -1.00 -27.68
CA ILE A 76 -2.77 -1.50 -26.85
C ILE A 76 -3.01 -3.00 -26.62
N SER A 77 -1.97 -3.82 -26.83
CA SER A 77 -2.06 -5.28 -26.63
C SER A 77 -0.70 -5.85 -26.27
N THR A 78 -0.55 -6.24 -25.00
CA THR A 78 0.62 -6.94 -24.45
C THR A 78 0.15 -8.11 -23.60
N PRO A 79 1.03 -9.01 -23.12
CA PRO A 79 0.65 -10.06 -22.19
C PRO A 79 0.09 -9.58 -20.85
N ALA A 80 0.35 -8.31 -20.48
CA ALA A 80 -0.06 -7.74 -19.21
C ALA A 80 -1.19 -6.72 -19.32
N LEU A 81 -1.31 -6.02 -20.47
CA LEU A 81 -2.23 -4.91 -20.70
C LEU A 81 -3.00 -5.05 -22.01
N THR A 82 -4.29 -4.76 -21.96
CA THR A 82 -5.10 -4.44 -23.14
C THR A 82 -5.77 -3.08 -22.98
N GLY A 83 -6.18 -2.48 -24.10
CA GLY A 83 -6.87 -1.20 -24.09
C GLY A 83 -6.60 -0.36 -25.31
N SER A 84 -6.58 0.97 -25.12
CA SER A 84 -6.31 1.93 -26.18
C SER A 84 -5.96 3.31 -25.63
N PHE A 85 -5.22 4.09 -26.42
CA PHE A 85 -5.02 5.52 -26.17
C PHE A 85 -5.64 6.36 -27.31
N ARG A 86 -6.01 7.62 -27.00
CA ARG A 86 -6.73 8.48 -27.93
C ARG A 86 -5.80 9.14 -28.95
N THR A 87 -6.28 9.27 -30.18
CA THR A 87 -5.57 9.98 -31.25
C THR A 87 -6.01 11.45 -31.37
N ARG A 88 -7.15 11.80 -30.81
CA ARG A 88 -7.58 13.18 -30.59
C ARG A 88 -7.28 13.55 -29.16
N GLY A 89 -6.43 14.59 -28.96
CA GLY A 89 -6.04 15.07 -27.64
C GLY A 89 -5.12 14.13 -26.86
N PHE A 90 -4.39 13.29 -27.50
CA PHE A 90 -3.47 12.28 -26.97
C PHE A 90 -3.60 11.99 -25.46
N ARG A 91 -4.39 10.98 -25.11
CA ARG A 91 -4.61 10.51 -23.73
C ARG A 91 -4.47 8.99 -23.65
N ILE A 92 -3.80 8.51 -22.61
CA ILE A 92 -3.81 7.10 -22.23
C ILE A 92 -4.91 6.97 -21.19
N ASP A 93 -6.07 6.47 -21.60
CA ASP A 93 -7.32 6.56 -20.83
C ASP A 93 -8.18 5.30 -20.84
N ASN A 94 -7.71 4.21 -21.42
CA ASN A 94 -8.44 2.95 -21.45
C ASN A 94 -7.44 1.79 -21.34
N LEU A 95 -7.26 1.30 -20.11
CA LEU A 95 -6.34 0.18 -19.82
C LEU A 95 -6.99 -0.85 -18.92
N TRP A 96 -6.83 -2.11 -19.30
CA TRP A 96 -7.28 -3.29 -18.58
C TRP A 96 -6.10 -4.20 -18.27
N LEU A 97 -6.11 -4.80 -17.06
CA LEU A 97 -5.04 -5.65 -16.55
C LEU A 97 -5.37 -7.12 -16.83
N GLU A 98 -4.79 -7.71 -17.86
CA GLU A 98 -5.05 -9.09 -18.32
C GLU A 98 -4.82 -10.17 -17.26
N LYS A 99 -3.87 -9.94 -16.35
CA LYS A 99 -3.51 -10.90 -15.31
C LYS A 99 -4.46 -10.89 -14.10
N TYR A 100 -5.38 -9.91 -14.00
CA TYR A 100 -6.15 -9.66 -12.78
C TYR A 100 -7.63 -9.51 -13.03
N LYS A 101 -8.44 -10.34 -12.38
CA LYS A 101 -9.91 -10.27 -12.41
C LYS A 101 -10.45 -9.37 -11.27
N GLN A 102 -11.60 -8.74 -11.49
CA GLN A 102 -12.23 -7.89 -10.47
C GLN A 102 -12.72 -8.70 -9.27
N THR A 103 -13.29 -9.89 -9.52
CA THR A 103 -13.85 -10.80 -8.50
C THR A 103 -13.35 -12.23 -8.67
N LEU A 104 -13.72 -13.11 -7.73
CA LEU A 104 -13.43 -14.56 -7.79
C LEU A 104 -14.31 -15.34 -8.76
N SER A 105 -15.33 -14.72 -9.37
CA SER A 105 -16.18 -15.39 -10.37
C SER A 105 -15.36 -15.76 -11.61
N PRO A 106 -15.54 -16.96 -12.18
CA PRO A 106 -14.90 -17.34 -13.45
C PRO A 106 -15.18 -16.37 -14.60
N ASP A 107 -16.40 -15.80 -14.64
CA ASP A 107 -16.84 -14.86 -15.66
C ASP A 107 -16.57 -13.39 -15.29
N SER A 108 -15.76 -13.15 -14.25
CA SER A 108 -15.43 -11.79 -13.84
C SER A 108 -14.62 -11.08 -14.91
N PRO A 109 -14.95 -9.83 -15.24
CA PRO A 109 -14.12 -9.02 -16.14
C PRO A 109 -12.75 -8.77 -15.55
N ASP A 110 -11.83 -8.40 -16.43
CA ASP A 110 -10.51 -7.93 -16.04
C ASP A 110 -10.61 -6.62 -15.25
N VAL A 111 -9.54 -6.27 -14.55
CA VAL A 111 -9.51 -5.01 -13.81
C VAL A 111 -9.31 -3.85 -14.77
N GLU A 112 -10.27 -2.95 -14.82
CA GLU A 112 -10.17 -1.68 -15.52
C GLU A 112 -9.35 -0.70 -14.65
N LEU A 113 -8.18 -0.30 -15.15
CA LEU A 113 -7.28 0.59 -14.42
C LEU A 113 -7.48 2.05 -14.81
N LEU A 114 -7.48 2.34 -16.12
CA LEU A 114 -7.69 3.70 -16.62
C LEU A 114 -9.01 3.77 -17.38
N THR A 115 -9.71 4.91 -17.23
CA THR A 115 -11.04 5.16 -17.77
C THR A 115 -11.10 6.54 -18.45
N PRO A 116 -11.82 6.66 -19.59
CA PRO A 116 -11.90 7.92 -20.33
C PRO A 116 -12.49 9.09 -19.55
N ALA A 117 -12.11 10.32 -19.95
CA ALA A 117 -12.49 11.56 -19.28
C ALA A 117 -14.02 11.81 -19.18
N LYS A 118 -14.81 11.23 -20.09
CA LYS A 118 -16.30 11.41 -20.13
C LYS A 118 -17.08 10.33 -19.38
N THR A 119 -16.39 9.43 -18.68
CA THR A 119 -17.03 8.41 -17.83
C THR A 119 -17.38 8.94 -16.45
N ALA A 120 -18.12 8.17 -15.67
CA ALA A 120 -18.48 8.54 -14.29
C ALA A 120 -17.25 8.68 -13.35
N ASN A 121 -16.21 7.90 -13.61
CA ASN A 121 -14.99 7.86 -12.80
C ASN A 121 -13.75 7.99 -13.69
N PRO A 122 -13.49 9.16 -14.29
CA PRO A 122 -12.35 9.34 -15.18
C PRO A 122 -11.03 9.12 -14.46
N TYR A 123 -10.12 8.42 -15.15
CA TYR A 123 -8.77 8.18 -14.69
C TYR A 123 -7.84 8.01 -15.91
N TYR A 124 -7.00 8.99 -16.19
CA TYR A 124 -6.20 9.03 -17.41
C TYR A 124 -4.88 9.76 -17.22
N ALA A 125 -3.95 9.55 -18.16
CA ALA A 125 -2.71 10.30 -18.26
C ALA A 125 -2.62 11.08 -19.58
N GLU A 126 -2.02 12.26 -19.52
CA GLU A 126 -1.82 13.17 -20.63
C GLU A 126 -0.38 13.70 -20.65
N PHE A 127 0.19 13.90 -21.84
CA PHE A 127 1.55 14.41 -22.02
C PHE A 127 1.57 15.43 -23.14
N GLY A 128 2.40 16.46 -23.02
CA GLY A 128 2.46 17.51 -24.02
C GLY A 128 3.54 18.57 -23.73
N TRP A 129 3.35 19.73 -24.34
CA TRP A 129 4.24 20.88 -24.23
C TRP A 129 3.47 22.13 -23.83
N LEU A 130 4.09 22.97 -23.01
CA LEU A 130 3.68 24.35 -22.76
C LEU A 130 4.67 25.27 -23.47
N ALA A 131 4.24 26.48 -23.88
CA ALA A 131 5.09 27.45 -24.54
C ALA A 131 5.30 28.68 -23.65
N ALA A 132 6.51 29.23 -23.68
CA ALA A 132 6.79 30.52 -23.05
C ALA A 132 6.08 31.67 -23.79
N ASP A 133 5.93 31.57 -25.12
CA ASP A 133 5.21 32.52 -25.96
C ASP A 133 3.78 32.01 -26.23
N PRO A 134 2.74 32.68 -25.75
CA PRO A 134 1.34 32.29 -25.96
C PRO A 134 0.89 32.33 -27.42
N ALA A 135 1.66 32.95 -28.33
CA ALA A 135 1.37 32.95 -29.75
C ALA A 135 1.74 31.61 -30.44
N VAL A 136 2.50 30.75 -29.78
CA VAL A 136 2.84 29.43 -30.29
C VAL A 136 1.64 28.51 -30.16
N ARG A 137 1.12 28.04 -31.31
CA ARG A 137 0.04 27.04 -31.29
C ARG A 137 0.61 25.68 -30.89
N LEU A 138 0.09 25.13 -29.80
CA LEU A 138 0.43 23.83 -29.25
C LEU A 138 -0.64 22.78 -29.56
N PRO A 139 -0.33 21.48 -29.51
CA PRO A 139 -1.36 20.44 -29.49
C PRO A 139 -2.24 20.61 -28.25
N ASP A 140 -3.54 20.43 -28.42
CA ASP A 140 -4.58 20.53 -27.38
C ASP A 140 -5.49 19.29 -27.35
N ALA A 141 -6.50 19.28 -26.49
CA ALA A 141 -7.47 18.21 -26.35
C ALA A 141 -8.27 17.90 -27.63
N HIS A 142 -8.34 18.85 -28.58
CA HIS A 142 -9.07 18.70 -29.84
C HIS A 142 -8.14 18.35 -31.02
N THR A 143 -6.85 18.38 -30.82
CA THR A 143 -5.85 18.12 -31.85
C THR A 143 -5.91 16.68 -32.34
N LEU A 144 -6.16 16.49 -33.63
CA LEU A 144 -6.11 15.18 -34.26
C LEU A 144 -4.69 14.86 -34.70
N TRP A 145 -4.08 13.87 -34.10
CA TRP A 145 -2.74 13.40 -34.44
C TRP A 145 -2.74 12.46 -35.63
N THR A 146 -1.73 12.59 -36.47
CA THR A 146 -1.40 11.60 -37.51
C THR A 146 -0.64 10.44 -36.88
N VAL A 147 -1.15 9.22 -37.04
CA VAL A 147 -0.60 8.02 -36.40
C VAL A 147 0.26 7.23 -37.36
N LYS A 148 1.47 6.88 -36.94
CA LYS A 148 2.33 5.90 -37.60
C LYS A 148 2.47 4.66 -36.71
N GLY A 149 1.88 3.57 -37.12
CA GLY A 149 1.69 2.33 -36.36
C GLY A 149 0.22 1.95 -36.27
N ARG A 150 -0.07 0.68 -36.15
CA ARG A 150 -1.47 0.17 -36.06
C ARG A 150 -1.89 -0.20 -34.66
N GLU A 151 -0.94 -0.69 -33.89
CA GLU A 151 -1.15 -1.23 -32.55
C GLU A 151 0.12 -1.03 -31.73
N LEU A 152 -0.02 -0.67 -30.46
CA LEU A 152 1.07 -0.58 -29.49
C LEU A 152 1.22 -1.94 -28.80
N THR A 153 2.40 -2.54 -28.97
CA THR A 153 2.76 -3.79 -28.29
C THR A 153 4.10 -3.63 -27.58
N ASP A 154 4.54 -4.65 -26.86
CA ASP A 154 5.88 -4.70 -26.27
C ASP A 154 7.04 -4.61 -27.30
N LYS A 155 6.74 -4.88 -28.59
CA LYS A 155 7.73 -4.90 -29.70
C LYS A 155 7.53 -3.78 -30.71
N THR A 156 6.32 -3.24 -30.80
CA THR A 156 5.96 -2.26 -31.84
C THR A 156 5.57 -0.93 -31.20
N PRO A 157 6.46 0.09 -31.25
CA PRO A 157 6.10 1.43 -30.82
C PRO A 157 5.15 2.11 -31.81
N VAL A 158 4.43 3.13 -31.32
CA VAL A 158 3.57 3.98 -32.14
C VAL A 158 4.11 5.41 -32.09
N VAL A 159 4.05 6.11 -33.24
CA VAL A 159 4.46 7.50 -33.37
C VAL A 159 3.24 8.35 -33.74
N LEU A 160 3.04 9.44 -33.01
CA LEU A 160 2.06 10.47 -33.27
C LEU A 160 2.80 11.70 -33.83
N GLU A 161 2.27 12.30 -34.89
CA GLU A 161 2.84 13.51 -35.49
C GLU A 161 1.75 14.55 -35.70
N TRP A 162 2.09 15.80 -35.44
CA TRP A 162 1.22 16.94 -35.71
C TRP A 162 2.03 18.18 -36.06
N ASP A 163 1.61 18.89 -37.10
CA ASP A 163 2.19 20.14 -37.59
C ASP A 163 1.28 21.32 -37.20
N ASN A 164 1.82 22.31 -36.51
CA ASN A 164 1.05 23.47 -36.08
C ASN A 164 0.77 24.51 -37.16
N GLN A 165 1.24 24.28 -38.39
CA GLN A 165 1.14 25.20 -39.52
C GLN A 165 1.85 26.55 -39.29
N GLN A 166 2.70 26.63 -38.27
CA GLN A 166 3.53 27.80 -37.92
C GLN A 166 5.03 27.45 -38.03
N GLY A 167 5.37 26.27 -38.56
CA GLY A 167 6.73 25.79 -38.69
C GLY A 167 7.24 24.96 -37.51
N LEU A 168 6.37 24.52 -36.61
CA LEU A 168 6.71 23.54 -35.58
C LEU A 168 6.00 22.22 -35.85
N LYS A 169 6.79 21.14 -35.82
CA LYS A 169 6.25 19.78 -35.89
C LYS A 169 6.47 19.05 -34.60
N PHE A 170 5.39 18.63 -33.97
CA PHE A 170 5.36 17.87 -32.73
C PHE A 170 5.31 16.39 -33.04
N ILE A 171 6.15 15.61 -32.34
CA ILE A 171 6.28 14.17 -32.53
C ILE A 171 6.27 13.53 -31.14
N THR A 172 5.38 12.55 -30.93
CA THR A 172 5.34 11.77 -29.71
C THR A 172 5.49 10.28 -30.04
N LYS A 173 6.57 9.67 -29.61
CA LYS A 173 6.79 8.22 -29.73
C LYS A 173 6.44 7.55 -28.43
N ILE A 174 5.58 6.53 -28.50
CA ILE A 174 5.13 5.73 -27.38
C ILE A 174 5.64 4.32 -27.57
N SER A 175 6.34 3.79 -26.58
CA SER A 175 6.70 2.37 -26.48
C SER A 175 6.25 1.82 -25.14
N LEU A 176 6.04 0.52 -25.08
CA LEU A 176 5.56 -0.19 -23.89
C LEU A 176 6.46 -1.42 -23.71
N ASP A 177 6.79 -1.76 -22.47
CA ASP A 177 7.47 -3.02 -22.19
C ASP A 177 6.45 -4.19 -22.10
N GLU A 178 6.91 -5.38 -21.78
CA GLU A 178 6.06 -6.57 -21.66
C GLU A 178 5.11 -6.53 -20.44
N ASN A 179 5.34 -5.59 -19.50
CA ASN A 179 4.56 -5.43 -18.29
C ASN A 179 3.70 -4.16 -18.32
N TYR A 180 4.09 -3.09 -17.60
CA TYR A 180 3.23 -1.94 -17.35
C TYR A 180 3.92 -0.59 -17.58
N LEU A 181 5.17 -0.56 -18.10
CA LEU A 181 5.96 0.66 -18.19
C LEU A 181 5.97 1.20 -19.61
N PHE A 182 5.28 2.31 -19.80
CA PHE A 182 5.32 3.11 -21.02
C PHE A 182 6.56 4.01 -21.01
N THR A 183 7.17 4.20 -22.18
CA THR A 183 8.15 5.26 -22.43
C THR A 183 7.52 6.24 -23.43
N VAL A 184 7.36 7.49 -22.99
CA VAL A 184 6.81 8.58 -23.80
C VAL A 184 7.96 9.53 -24.13
N SER A 185 8.39 9.51 -25.40
CA SER A 185 9.44 10.40 -25.93
C SER A 185 8.78 11.46 -26.79
N GLN A 186 8.86 12.71 -26.35
CA GLN A 186 8.29 13.88 -27.03
C GLN A 186 9.40 14.65 -27.72
N SER A 187 9.20 15.08 -28.96
CA SER A 187 10.15 15.93 -29.69
C SER A 187 9.44 16.99 -30.51
N VAL A 188 10.12 18.11 -30.72
CA VAL A 188 9.62 19.22 -31.51
C VAL A 188 10.69 19.64 -32.52
N GLU A 189 10.36 19.56 -33.81
CA GLU A 189 11.18 20.08 -34.90
C GLU A 189 10.84 21.58 -35.12
N ASN A 190 11.85 22.44 -35.08
CA ASN A 190 11.67 23.87 -35.26
C ASN A 190 12.13 24.28 -36.69
N ASN A 191 11.19 24.43 -37.61
CA ASN A 191 11.39 24.94 -38.95
C ASN A 191 11.06 26.44 -39.07
N THR A 192 10.96 27.14 -37.93
CA THR A 192 10.78 28.60 -37.91
C THR A 192 12.11 29.33 -38.00
N GLY A 193 12.09 30.63 -38.22
CA GLY A 193 13.30 31.47 -38.18
C GLY A 193 13.71 31.96 -36.81
N LYS A 194 13.09 31.48 -35.70
CA LYS A 194 13.25 31.98 -34.33
C LYS A 194 13.51 30.83 -33.34
N ASN A 195 14.19 31.14 -32.26
CA ASN A 195 14.24 30.23 -31.12
C ASN A 195 12.85 30.08 -30.49
N VAL A 196 12.46 28.86 -30.15
CA VAL A 196 11.21 28.57 -29.47
C VAL A 196 11.54 27.87 -28.14
N THR A 197 11.04 28.42 -27.04
CA THR A 197 11.22 27.83 -25.71
C THR A 197 9.93 27.13 -25.29
N LEU A 198 10.03 25.84 -25.04
CA LEU A 198 8.92 24.96 -24.66
C LEU A 198 9.24 24.27 -23.33
N TYR A 199 8.20 23.87 -22.63
CA TYR A 199 8.30 23.14 -21.35
C TYR A 199 7.54 21.81 -21.52
N PRO A 200 8.20 20.65 -21.38
CA PRO A 200 7.48 19.39 -21.36
C PRO A 200 6.62 19.28 -20.11
N TYR A 201 5.43 18.72 -20.24
CA TYR A 201 4.57 18.42 -19.12
C TYR A 201 3.94 17.04 -19.24
N GLY A 202 3.49 16.52 -18.10
CA GLY A 202 2.61 15.38 -18.04
C GLY A 202 1.74 15.45 -16.80
N LEU A 203 0.56 14.87 -16.88
CA LEU A 203 -0.37 14.80 -15.78
C LEU A 203 -1.08 13.46 -15.71
N ILE A 204 -1.48 13.10 -14.52
CA ILE A 204 -2.46 12.04 -14.26
C ILE A 204 -3.65 12.71 -13.58
N ALA A 205 -4.84 12.58 -14.17
CA ALA A 205 -6.08 13.09 -13.62
C ALA A 205 -6.99 11.94 -13.22
N ARG A 206 -7.61 12.05 -12.04
CA ARG A 206 -8.45 11.01 -11.47
C ARG A 206 -9.66 11.58 -10.75
N ALA A 207 -10.82 10.96 -10.96
CA ALA A 207 -12.00 11.21 -10.13
C ALA A 207 -11.73 10.80 -8.67
N PRO A 208 -12.35 11.46 -7.68
CA PRO A 208 -12.29 10.99 -6.31
C PRO A 208 -12.78 9.55 -6.26
N GLY A 209 -11.87 8.59 -6.11
CA GLY A 209 -12.18 7.19 -5.97
C GLY A 209 -13.08 6.97 -4.76
N ALA A 210 -13.90 5.93 -4.76
CA ALA A 210 -14.50 5.47 -3.53
C ALA A 210 -13.34 5.16 -2.57
N VAL A 211 -13.13 6.05 -1.59
CA VAL A 211 -12.16 5.85 -0.50
C VAL A 211 -12.68 4.67 0.33
N GLY A 212 -12.47 3.47 -0.20
CA GLY A 212 -12.93 2.22 0.38
C GLY A 212 -11.86 1.49 1.20
N GLY A 213 -10.68 2.08 1.31
CA GLY A 213 -9.60 1.53 2.11
C GLY A 213 -9.93 1.63 3.60
N ARG A 214 -9.79 0.51 4.31
CA ARG A 214 -9.97 0.46 5.78
C ARG A 214 -8.85 1.19 6.54
N GLY A 215 -8.23 2.23 5.95
CA GLY A 215 -7.21 3.09 6.58
C GLY A 215 -5.85 2.43 6.89
N VAL A 216 -5.59 1.22 6.38
CA VAL A 216 -4.39 0.44 6.67
C VAL A 216 -3.28 0.67 5.66
N VAL A 217 -3.67 1.05 4.44
CA VAL A 217 -2.78 1.28 3.29
C VAL A 217 -3.04 2.68 2.78
N HIS A 218 -1.99 3.39 2.36
CA HIS A 218 -2.17 4.67 1.72
C HIS A 218 -2.89 4.51 0.37
N GLU A 219 -4.01 5.22 0.22
CA GLU A 219 -4.77 5.36 -1.02
C GLU A 219 -4.91 6.85 -1.30
N GLY A 220 -4.32 7.31 -2.41
CA GLY A 220 -4.28 8.74 -2.73
C GLY A 220 -3.16 9.09 -3.68
N MET A 221 -2.78 10.36 -3.65
CA MET A 221 -1.63 10.87 -4.39
C MET A 221 -0.35 10.49 -3.67
N ILE A 222 0.68 10.16 -4.43
CA ILE A 222 1.96 9.68 -3.91
C ILE A 222 3.08 10.08 -4.85
N GLY A 223 4.28 10.26 -4.31
CA GLY A 223 5.46 10.48 -5.15
C GLY A 223 6.76 10.39 -4.37
N VAL A 224 7.85 10.29 -5.10
CA VAL A 224 9.21 10.41 -4.55
C VAL A 224 9.87 11.61 -5.22
N MET A 225 10.16 12.64 -4.42
CA MET A 225 10.83 13.85 -4.83
C MET A 225 12.19 13.93 -4.10
N ASP A 226 13.29 14.02 -4.87
CA ASP A 226 14.67 14.02 -4.36
C ASP A 226 14.95 12.91 -3.33
N GLY A 227 14.38 11.72 -3.59
CA GLY A 227 14.52 10.55 -2.74
C GLY A 227 13.66 10.54 -1.48
N THR A 228 12.77 11.52 -1.27
CA THR A 228 11.80 11.55 -0.16
C THR A 228 10.43 11.08 -0.66
N LEU A 229 9.84 10.12 0.07
CA LEU A 229 8.47 9.67 -0.19
C LEU A 229 7.48 10.67 0.40
N GLU A 230 6.56 11.15 -0.44
CA GLU A 230 5.43 11.99 -0.05
C GLU A 230 4.12 11.24 -0.30
N GLU A 231 3.36 11.02 0.76
CA GLU A 231 2.02 10.42 0.75
C GLU A 231 0.99 11.52 1.03
N ILE A 232 0.16 11.84 0.04
CA ILE A 232 -0.77 12.96 0.08
C ILE A 232 -2.20 12.43 -0.03
N LYS A 233 -2.99 12.68 1.00
CA LYS A 233 -4.41 12.29 1.00
C LYS A 233 -5.21 13.25 0.14
N TYR A 234 -6.34 12.78 -0.38
CA TYR A 234 -7.26 13.63 -1.13
C TYR A 234 -7.74 14.84 -0.34
N ASP A 235 -7.86 14.74 0.98
CA ASP A 235 -8.25 15.83 1.85
C ASP A 235 -7.18 16.93 1.96
N ASP A 236 -5.90 16.57 1.83
CA ASP A 236 -4.77 17.48 2.01
C ASP A 236 -4.64 18.53 0.87
N VAL A 237 -5.30 18.27 -0.28
CA VAL A 237 -5.27 19.15 -1.46
C VAL A 237 -6.64 19.73 -1.81
N LYS A 238 -7.62 19.67 -0.89
CA LYS A 238 -8.96 20.24 -1.13
C LYS A 238 -8.92 21.76 -1.21
N ASP A 239 -8.13 22.37 -0.35
CA ASP A 239 -8.08 23.81 -0.15
C ASP A 239 -6.73 24.43 -0.56
N GLU A 240 -5.66 23.62 -0.64
CA GLU A 240 -4.31 24.08 -0.95
C GLU A 240 -3.55 23.06 -1.80
N ASN A 241 -2.95 23.52 -2.91
CA ASN A 241 -2.09 22.66 -3.73
C ASN A 241 -0.80 22.32 -2.99
N LYS A 242 -0.23 21.14 -3.25
CA LYS A 242 1.09 20.75 -2.78
C LYS A 242 2.07 20.79 -3.94
N GLU A 243 3.10 21.61 -3.82
CA GLU A 243 4.10 21.83 -4.87
C GLU A 243 5.48 21.43 -4.38
N PHE A 244 6.24 20.80 -5.27
CA PHE A 244 7.60 20.32 -5.03
C PHE A 244 8.46 20.63 -6.24
N THR A 245 9.78 20.73 -6.01
CA THR A 245 10.79 20.75 -7.08
C THR A 245 11.66 19.51 -6.90
N THR A 246 12.00 18.82 -7.99
CA THR A 246 12.78 17.59 -7.94
C THR A 246 13.64 17.39 -9.16
N THR A 247 14.79 16.76 -8.98
CA THR A 247 15.62 16.25 -10.08
C THR A 247 15.51 14.73 -10.12
N GLY A 248 14.66 14.24 -11.00
CA GLY A 248 14.26 12.84 -11.02
C GLY A 248 13.15 12.51 -10.03
N GLY A 249 12.85 11.22 -9.87
CA GLY A 249 11.74 10.77 -9.03
C GLY A 249 10.47 10.44 -9.83
N TRP A 250 9.37 10.34 -9.15
CA TRP A 250 8.08 9.97 -9.74
C TRP A 250 6.91 10.51 -8.92
N LEU A 251 5.75 10.65 -9.57
CA LEU A 251 4.51 11.16 -8.96
C LEU A 251 3.30 10.46 -9.59
N GLY A 252 2.23 10.28 -8.81
CA GLY A 252 1.02 9.65 -9.33
C GLY A 252 -0.02 9.32 -8.28
N PHE A 253 -0.77 8.22 -8.52
CA PHE A 253 -1.85 7.75 -7.67
C PHE A 253 -1.63 6.29 -7.27
N SER A 254 -1.86 6.01 -6.01
CA SER A 254 -1.73 4.68 -5.42
C SER A 254 -3.06 4.24 -4.82
N ASP A 255 -3.48 3.03 -5.17
CA ASP A 255 -4.52 2.26 -4.48
C ASP A 255 -3.88 1.07 -3.76
N ARG A 256 -4.69 0.26 -3.11
CA ARG A 256 -4.19 -0.93 -2.41
C ARG A 256 -3.32 -1.83 -3.29
N TYR A 257 -3.75 -2.12 -4.51
CA TYR A 257 -3.11 -3.05 -5.44
C TYR A 257 -2.68 -2.42 -6.77
N TRP A 258 -3.21 -1.24 -7.09
CA TRP A 258 -3.04 -0.59 -8.38
C TRP A 258 -2.26 0.70 -8.23
N PHE A 259 -1.54 1.05 -9.29
CA PHE A 259 -0.66 2.19 -9.26
C PHE A 259 -0.51 2.80 -10.65
N SER A 260 -0.56 4.12 -10.73
CA SER A 260 -0.12 4.87 -11.89
C SER A 260 0.86 5.96 -11.48
N ALA A 261 1.96 6.10 -12.20
CA ALA A 261 2.95 7.12 -11.92
C ALA A 261 3.70 7.59 -13.16
N ILE A 262 4.00 8.87 -13.21
CA ILE A 262 4.93 9.46 -14.15
C ILE A 262 6.30 9.50 -13.47
N VAL A 263 7.31 8.95 -14.14
CA VAL A 263 8.72 9.06 -13.74
C VAL A 263 9.33 10.20 -14.55
N VAL A 264 9.69 11.26 -13.86
CA VAL A 264 10.23 12.47 -14.51
C VAL A 264 11.68 12.26 -14.95
N ASN A 265 12.13 13.11 -15.88
CA ASN A 265 13.49 13.05 -16.41
C ASN A 265 14.52 13.25 -15.26
N PRO A 266 15.45 12.29 -15.05
CA PRO A 266 16.42 12.39 -13.97
C PRO A 266 17.58 13.37 -14.23
N GLU A 267 17.67 13.91 -15.46
CA GLU A 267 18.76 14.82 -15.86
C GLU A 267 18.38 16.29 -15.71
N THR A 268 17.09 16.59 -15.53
CA THR A 268 16.58 17.96 -15.49
C THR A 268 15.67 18.17 -14.29
N GLU A 269 15.65 19.41 -13.78
CA GLU A 269 14.74 19.80 -12.72
C GLU A 269 13.30 19.85 -13.24
N SER A 270 12.37 19.39 -12.45
CA SER A 270 10.93 19.43 -12.73
C SER A 270 10.17 20.01 -11.53
N ARG A 271 9.18 20.85 -11.80
CA ARG A 271 8.20 21.26 -10.81
C ARG A 271 7.06 20.25 -10.81
N VAL A 272 6.74 19.73 -9.64
CA VAL A 272 5.69 18.73 -9.39
C VAL A 272 4.57 19.40 -8.59
N LYS A 273 3.32 19.10 -8.95
CA LYS A 273 2.15 19.65 -8.27
C LYS A 273 1.10 18.56 -8.07
N PHE A 274 0.53 18.55 -6.86
CA PHE A 274 -0.67 17.80 -6.52
C PHE A 274 -1.79 18.76 -6.20
N SER A 275 -2.91 18.62 -6.88
CA SER A 275 -4.01 19.59 -6.80
C SER A 275 -5.38 18.93 -6.98
N LYS A 276 -6.42 19.68 -6.65
CA LYS A 276 -7.80 19.39 -7.04
C LYS A 276 -8.23 20.42 -8.06
N SER A 277 -8.54 19.98 -9.27
CA SER A 277 -8.98 20.86 -10.35
C SER A 277 -10.43 21.34 -10.17
N GLY A 278 -10.80 22.42 -10.86
CA GLY A 278 -12.12 23.03 -10.75
C GLY A 278 -13.30 22.14 -11.20
N ASN A 279 -13.04 21.09 -11.97
CA ASN A 279 -14.01 20.06 -12.36
C ASN A 279 -14.15 18.92 -11.33
N GLY A 280 -13.43 19.01 -10.20
CA GLY A 280 -13.49 18.04 -9.10
C GLY A 280 -12.53 16.87 -9.21
N LEU A 281 -11.72 16.78 -10.28
CA LEU A 281 -10.70 15.77 -10.43
C LEU A 281 -9.48 16.08 -9.57
N TYR A 282 -8.84 15.07 -9.04
CA TYR A 282 -7.51 15.17 -8.46
C TYR A 282 -6.46 15.00 -9.54
N GLN A 283 -5.40 15.81 -9.48
CA GLN A 283 -4.36 15.86 -10.49
C GLN A 283 -2.98 15.77 -9.84
N ALA A 284 -2.13 14.92 -10.40
CA ALA A 284 -0.70 14.86 -10.14
C ALA A 284 0.01 15.22 -11.45
N ASP A 285 0.70 16.34 -11.49
CA ASP A 285 1.32 16.86 -12.70
C ASP A 285 2.77 17.31 -12.48
N PHE A 286 3.53 17.34 -13.56
CA PHE A 286 4.85 17.93 -13.59
C PHE A 286 5.00 18.88 -14.77
N VAL A 287 5.86 19.88 -14.61
CA VAL A 287 6.39 20.74 -15.67
C VAL A 287 7.92 20.65 -15.60
N GLY A 288 8.53 20.17 -16.68
CA GLY A 288 9.97 20.05 -16.79
C GLY A 288 10.69 21.35 -17.08
N SER A 289 12.02 21.31 -17.08
CA SER A 289 12.87 22.46 -17.42
C SER A 289 12.67 22.93 -18.86
N PRO A 290 12.92 24.22 -19.16
CA PRO A 290 12.72 24.79 -20.48
C PRO A 290 13.67 24.15 -21.52
N VAL A 291 13.11 23.75 -22.64
CA VAL A 291 13.80 23.27 -23.84
C VAL A 291 13.79 24.37 -24.89
N THR A 292 14.93 24.99 -25.16
CA THR A 292 15.03 26.01 -26.22
C THR A 292 15.45 25.34 -27.51
N VAL A 293 14.54 25.32 -28.49
CA VAL A 293 14.74 24.71 -29.82
C VAL A 293 15.14 25.81 -30.81
N VAL A 294 16.39 25.77 -31.27
CA VAL A 294 16.88 26.75 -32.25
C VAL A 294 16.38 26.39 -33.67
N PRO A 295 16.35 27.35 -34.62
CA PRO A 295 15.93 27.08 -35.99
C PRO A 295 16.69 25.92 -36.64
N GLY A 296 15.94 25.02 -37.29
CA GLY A 296 16.50 23.83 -37.95
C GLY A 296 16.92 22.69 -37.02
N SER A 297 16.63 22.79 -35.71
CA SER A 297 16.97 21.75 -34.75
C SER A 297 15.74 21.03 -34.17
N VAL A 298 15.99 20.01 -33.35
CA VAL A 298 15.00 19.22 -32.66
C VAL A 298 15.25 19.35 -31.16
N GLY A 299 14.24 19.75 -30.42
CA GLY A 299 14.19 19.67 -28.95
C GLY A 299 13.45 18.40 -28.54
N SER A 300 13.86 17.76 -27.44
CA SER A 300 13.22 16.53 -26.97
C SER A 300 13.21 16.43 -25.46
N ASP A 301 12.23 15.69 -24.94
CA ASP A 301 12.15 15.22 -23.57
C ASP A 301 11.62 13.79 -23.54
N GLN A 302 11.95 13.04 -22.49
CA GLN A 302 11.49 11.68 -22.31
C GLN A 302 11.12 11.43 -20.86
N VAL A 303 9.94 10.86 -20.66
CA VAL A 303 9.44 10.40 -19.38
C VAL A 303 8.99 8.95 -19.49
N MET A 304 8.90 8.27 -18.33
CA MET A 304 8.24 6.97 -18.27
C MET A 304 6.89 7.11 -17.55
N PHE A 305 5.95 6.28 -17.93
CA PHE A 305 4.63 6.22 -17.30
C PHE A 305 4.32 4.78 -16.93
N TYR A 306 4.15 4.54 -15.66
CA TYR A 306 3.72 3.25 -15.13
C TYR A 306 2.21 3.26 -14.94
N ALA A 307 1.51 2.21 -15.41
CA ALA A 307 0.09 2.02 -15.14
C ALA A 307 -0.18 0.52 -15.00
N GLY A 308 -0.28 0.02 -13.77
CA GLY A 308 -0.37 -1.43 -13.55
C GLY A 308 -0.57 -1.86 -12.10
N ALA A 309 -0.34 -3.14 -11.89
CA ALA A 309 -0.41 -3.78 -10.59
C ALA A 309 0.89 -3.54 -9.78
N LYS A 310 0.77 -3.38 -8.48
CA LYS A 310 1.92 -3.22 -7.57
C LYS A 310 2.60 -4.58 -7.30
N GLU A 311 3.12 -5.21 -8.35
CA GLU A 311 3.92 -6.44 -8.23
C GLU A 311 5.27 -6.09 -7.60
N ILE A 312 5.49 -6.54 -6.35
CA ILE A 312 6.65 -6.11 -5.54
C ILE A 312 7.98 -6.39 -6.24
N LYS A 313 8.13 -7.57 -6.83
CA LYS A 313 9.36 -7.95 -7.55
C LYS A 313 9.58 -7.09 -8.80
N LEU A 314 8.53 -6.76 -9.52
CA LEU A 314 8.60 -5.93 -10.73
C LEU A 314 9.01 -4.49 -10.38
N LEU A 315 8.45 -3.93 -9.31
CA LEU A 315 8.83 -2.59 -8.84
C LEU A 315 10.29 -2.54 -8.37
N ASP A 316 10.78 -3.59 -7.70
CA ASP A 316 12.19 -3.73 -7.33
C ASP A 316 13.10 -3.86 -8.56
N GLN A 317 12.65 -4.59 -9.59
CA GLN A 317 13.36 -4.70 -10.87
C GLN A 317 13.45 -3.34 -11.56
N TYR A 318 12.37 -2.57 -11.64
CA TYR A 318 12.40 -1.23 -12.21
C TYR A 318 13.29 -0.26 -11.41
N THR A 319 13.33 -0.39 -10.08
CA THR A 319 14.26 0.39 -9.24
C THR A 319 15.72 0.12 -9.65
N SER A 320 16.09 -1.13 -9.89
CA SER A 320 17.46 -1.54 -10.19
C SER A 320 17.82 -1.37 -11.68
N GLU A 321 16.99 -1.86 -12.61
CA GLU A 321 17.29 -1.92 -14.03
C GLU A 321 16.97 -0.61 -14.78
N ARG A 322 15.83 0.03 -14.44
CA ARG A 322 15.42 1.31 -15.04
C ARG A 322 15.90 2.51 -14.23
N ARG A 323 16.56 2.29 -13.09
CA ARG A 323 17.06 3.32 -12.17
C ARG A 323 15.98 4.29 -11.69
N ILE A 324 14.74 3.79 -11.53
CA ILE A 324 13.65 4.59 -10.97
C ILE A 324 13.86 4.65 -9.45
N PRO A 325 14.09 5.82 -8.86
CA PRO A 325 14.48 5.91 -7.46
C PRO A 325 13.34 5.46 -6.55
N LYS A 326 13.63 4.48 -5.65
CA LYS A 326 12.71 4.02 -4.60
C LYS A 326 11.31 3.65 -5.13
N PHE A 327 11.23 3.04 -6.32
CA PHE A 327 9.94 2.71 -6.94
C PHE A 327 9.17 1.63 -6.15
N ASP A 328 9.87 0.82 -5.40
CA ASP A 328 9.32 -0.15 -4.45
C ASP A 328 8.50 0.50 -3.31
N LEU A 329 8.73 1.78 -3.00
CA LEU A 329 7.93 2.53 -2.02
C LEU A 329 6.51 2.85 -2.49
N ALA A 330 6.16 2.59 -3.76
CA ALA A 330 4.77 2.56 -4.20
C ALA A 330 3.93 1.53 -3.41
N VAL A 331 4.59 0.52 -2.84
CA VAL A 331 4.00 -0.46 -1.93
C VAL A 331 4.19 0.01 -0.49
N ASP A 332 3.11 0.26 0.21
CA ASP A 332 3.12 0.71 1.62
C ASP A 332 3.48 -0.44 2.58
N PHE A 333 4.77 -0.73 2.74
CA PHE A 333 5.25 -1.72 3.70
C PHE A 333 5.09 -1.30 5.17
N GLY A 334 4.77 -0.03 5.43
CA GLY A 334 4.61 0.52 6.78
C GLY A 334 5.93 0.67 7.56
N TRP A 335 5.80 0.98 8.86
CA TRP A 335 6.94 1.26 9.75
C TRP A 335 7.94 0.12 9.90
N TYR A 336 7.47 -1.12 9.74
CA TYR A 336 8.32 -2.31 9.84
C TYR A 336 8.83 -2.77 8.46
N TYR A 337 9.13 -1.82 7.55
CA TYR A 337 9.66 -2.10 6.21
C TYR A 337 10.78 -3.15 6.23
N PHE A 338 11.76 -2.98 7.15
CA PHE A 338 12.90 -3.89 7.32
C PHE A 338 12.52 -5.33 7.70
N LEU A 339 11.29 -5.56 8.15
CA LEU A 339 10.73 -6.87 8.50
C LEU A 339 9.65 -7.30 7.49
N THR A 340 8.80 -6.37 7.07
CA THR A 340 7.67 -6.64 6.17
C THR A 340 8.15 -7.07 4.78
N LYS A 341 9.12 -6.37 4.20
CA LYS A 341 9.66 -6.71 2.87
C LYS A 341 10.39 -8.07 2.86
N PRO A 342 11.30 -8.41 3.81
CA PRO A 342 11.83 -9.76 3.93
C PRO A 342 10.76 -10.85 4.13
N PHE A 343 9.69 -10.59 4.90
CA PHE A 343 8.60 -11.55 5.09
C PHE A 343 7.89 -11.86 3.78
N PHE A 344 7.64 -10.83 2.96
CA PHE A 344 7.10 -11.03 1.62
C PHE A 344 7.99 -11.96 0.80
N TYR A 345 9.30 -11.69 0.72
CA TYR A 345 10.22 -12.50 -0.07
C TYR A 345 10.32 -13.95 0.42
N ILE A 346 10.29 -14.16 1.74
CA ILE A 346 10.27 -15.52 2.30
C ILE A 346 8.97 -16.24 1.94
N LEU A 347 7.82 -15.57 2.06
CA LEU A 347 6.52 -16.15 1.70
C LEU A 347 6.43 -16.48 0.22
N ASP A 348 6.89 -15.58 -0.64
CA ASP A 348 6.92 -15.78 -2.07
C ASP A 348 7.87 -16.92 -2.49
N PHE A 349 9.04 -17.02 -1.86
CA PHE A 349 9.95 -18.16 -2.04
C PHE A 349 9.29 -19.48 -1.65
N LEU A 350 8.64 -19.52 -0.48
CA LEU A 350 7.92 -20.70 -0.02
C LEU A 350 6.75 -21.05 -0.94
N TYR A 351 6.03 -20.05 -1.42
CA TYR A 351 4.97 -20.22 -2.41
C TYR A 351 5.50 -20.82 -3.71
N GLY A 352 6.64 -20.37 -4.19
CA GLY A 352 7.29 -20.91 -5.39
C GLY A 352 7.64 -22.40 -5.28
N ILE A 353 7.92 -22.89 -4.06
CA ILE A 353 8.21 -24.31 -3.80
C ILE A 353 6.91 -25.13 -3.64
N ILE A 354 5.94 -24.59 -2.90
CA ILE A 354 4.75 -25.34 -2.46
C ILE A 354 3.60 -25.23 -3.48
N GLY A 355 3.52 -24.11 -4.22
CA GLY A 355 2.44 -23.82 -5.17
C GLY A 355 1.09 -23.43 -4.53
N ASN A 356 1.05 -23.24 -3.19
CA ASN A 356 -0.15 -22.82 -2.48
C ASN A 356 0.22 -21.83 -1.36
N MET A 357 -0.34 -20.61 -1.42
CA MET A 357 0.01 -19.54 -0.51
C MET A 357 -0.40 -19.83 0.95
N GLY A 358 -1.51 -20.51 1.17
CA GLY A 358 -1.95 -20.87 2.52
C GLY A 358 -0.98 -21.83 3.21
N TRP A 359 -0.48 -22.85 2.51
CA TRP A 359 0.55 -23.73 3.01
C TRP A 359 1.90 -23.02 3.20
N ALA A 360 2.23 -22.05 2.33
CA ALA A 360 3.41 -21.19 2.50
C ALA A 360 3.32 -20.37 3.80
N ILE A 361 2.16 -19.78 4.11
CA ILE A 361 1.90 -19.07 5.36
C ILE A 361 2.05 -20.00 6.58
N LEU A 362 1.53 -21.23 6.52
CA LEU A 362 1.66 -22.19 7.61
C LEU A 362 3.11 -22.62 7.84
N LEU A 363 3.86 -22.89 6.76
CA LEU A 363 5.28 -23.22 6.86
C LEU A 363 6.09 -22.03 7.38
N PHE A 364 5.80 -20.83 6.91
CA PHE A 364 6.41 -19.61 7.43
C PHE A 364 6.17 -19.43 8.93
N ALA A 365 4.93 -19.66 9.41
CA ALA A 365 4.62 -19.62 10.84
C ALA A 365 5.44 -20.64 11.64
N ALA A 366 5.60 -21.85 11.11
CA ALA A 366 6.41 -22.89 11.75
C ALA A 366 7.91 -22.53 11.79
N LEU A 367 8.46 -21.99 10.70
CA LEU A 367 9.85 -21.52 10.64
C LEU A 367 10.11 -20.35 11.61
N LEU A 368 9.22 -19.37 11.64
CA LEU A 368 9.28 -18.26 12.60
C LEU A 368 9.28 -18.78 14.04
N ARG A 369 8.42 -19.76 14.33
CA ARG A 369 8.33 -20.39 15.63
C ARG A 369 9.60 -21.13 16.00
N LEU A 370 10.24 -21.78 15.03
CA LEU A 370 11.52 -22.46 15.21
C LEU A 370 12.64 -21.46 15.57
N VAL A 371 12.71 -20.33 14.84
CA VAL A 371 13.69 -19.27 15.14
C VAL A 371 13.48 -18.70 16.53
N MET A 372 12.23 -18.51 16.94
CA MET A 372 11.88 -17.97 18.27
C MET A 372 11.90 -19.02 19.39
N PHE A 373 12.11 -20.29 19.05
CA PHE A 373 12.01 -21.41 20.00
C PHE A 373 12.86 -21.22 21.27
N PRO A 374 14.15 -20.82 21.22
CA PRO A 374 14.97 -20.68 22.43
C PRO A 374 14.44 -19.58 23.38
N ILE A 375 13.95 -18.46 22.82
CA ILE A 375 13.39 -17.34 23.60
C ILE A 375 12.07 -17.78 24.25
N ALA A 376 11.19 -18.42 23.46
CA ALA A 376 9.91 -18.92 23.93
C ALA A 376 10.09 -19.98 25.03
N ASN A 377 11.05 -20.90 24.90
CA ASN A 377 11.35 -21.89 25.93
C ASN A 377 11.68 -21.27 27.27
N LYS A 378 12.61 -20.30 27.28
CA LYS A 378 13.00 -19.60 28.51
C LYS A 378 11.83 -18.87 29.15
N SER A 379 10.94 -18.28 28.35
CA SER A 379 9.72 -17.65 28.83
C SER A 379 8.75 -18.66 29.43
N TYR A 380 8.47 -19.78 28.75
CA TYR A 380 7.55 -20.81 29.24
C TYR A 380 8.07 -21.52 30.48
N GLU A 381 9.39 -21.71 30.63
CA GLU A 381 10.00 -22.20 31.86
C GLU A 381 9.74 -21.24 33.05
N ASN A 382 9.89 -19.93 32.84
CA ASN A 382 9.59 -18.94 33.86
C ASN A 382 8.08 -18.92 34.18
N MET A 383 7.21 -19.05 33.19
CA MET A 383 5.74 -19.13 33.41
C MET A 383 5.37 -20.39 34.20
N ALA A 384 6.00 -21.55 33.93
CA ALA A 384 5.79 -22.77 34.68
C ALA A 384 6.22 -22.61 36.16
N LYS A 385 7.37 -21.97 36.44
CA LYS A 385 7.81 -21.64 37.79
C LYS A 385 6.83 -20.68 38.48
N MET A 386 6.34 -19.65 37.76
CA MET A 386 5.36 -18.71 38.27
C MET A 386 4.05 -19.41 38.68
N LYS A 387 3.61 -20.41 37.90
CA LYS A 387 2.43 -21.22 38.23
C LYS A 387 2.63 -22.05 39.50
N LYS A 388 3.84 -22.59 39.74
CA LYS A 388 4.16 -23.34 40.98
C LYS A 388 4.10 -22.47 42.25
N ILE A 389 4.41 -21.17 42.15
CA ILE A 389 4.37 -20.27 43.32
C ILE A 389 3.01 -19.54 43.50
N GLN A 390 2.05 -19.78 42.59
CA GLN A 390 0.70 -19.16 42.71
C GLN A 390 0.01 -19.35 44.07
N PRO A 391 0.07 -20.54 44.72
CA PRO A 391 -0.49 -20.70 46.08
C PRO A 391 0.15 -19.76 47.10
N LYS A 392 1.48 -19.63 47.09
CA LYS A 392 2.23 -18.72 47.98
C LYS A 392 1.87 -17.24 47.75
N LEU A 393 1.60 -16.85 46.50
CA LEU A 393 1.15 -15.51 46.14
C LEU A 393 -0.27 -15.22 46.70
N LYS A 394 -1.16 -16.21 46.70
CA LYS A 394 -2.50 -16.09 47.33
C LYS A 394 -2.40 -15.94 48.83
N GLU A 395 -1.57 -16.75 49.50
CA GLU A 395 -1.31 -16.63 50.94
C GLU A 395 -0.79 -15.22 51.32
N LEU A 396 0.12 -14.65 50.52
CA LEU A 396 0.62 -13.29 50.71
C LEU A 396 -0.53 -12.25 50.58
N GLN A 397 -1.43 -12.43 49.60
CA GLN A 397 -2.59 -11.54 49.43
C GLN A 397 -3.60 -11.61 50.58
N GLU A 398 -3.77 -12.77 51.17
CA GLU A 398 -4.64 -12.95 52.33
C GLU A 398 -3.99 -12.42 53.62
N LYS A 399 -2.66 -12.42 53.69
CA LYS A 399 -1.89 -11.98 54.85
C LYS A 399 -1.68 -10.47 54.95
N TYR A 400 -1.60 -9.77 53.83
CA TYR A 400 -1.26 -8.35 53.78
C TYR A 400 -2.34 -7.53 53.10
N ASP A 401 -3.07 -6.70 53.88
CA ASP A 401 -4.04 -5.74 53.34
C ASP A 401 -3.39 -4.49 52.78
N ASP A 402 -2.17 -4.15 53.26
CA ASP A 402 -1.38 -3.03 52.75
C ASP A 402 -0.74 -3.40 51.38
N LYS A 403 -1.18 -2.68 50.33
CA LYS A 403 -0.73 -2.89 48.96
C LYS A 403 0.77 -2.71 48.76
N VAL A 404 1.39 -1.76 49.49
CA VAL A 404 2.82 -1.47 49.37
C VAL A 404 3.61 -2.64 49.95
N LYS A 405 3.20 -3.12 51.13
CA LYS A 405 3.85 -4.25 51.78
C LYS A 405 3.64 -5.55 51.00
N LEU A 406 2.43 -5.78 50.46
CA LEU A 406 2.15 -6.91 49.58
C LEU A 406 3.03 -6.90 48.33
N GLN A 407 3.25 -5.74 47.70
CA GLN A 407 4.10 -5.61 46.55
C GLN A 407 5.57 -5.90 46.89
N GLN A 408 6.07 -5.42 48.03
CA GLN A 408 7.42 -5.70 48.50
C GLN A 408 7.66 -7.19 48.72
N GLU A 409 6.78 -7.84 49.47
CA GLU A 409 6.84 -9.28 49.77
C GLU A 409 6.70 -10.15 48.48
N THR A 410 5.85 -9.71 47.55
CA THR A 410 5.70 -10.35 46.26
C THR A 410 7.01 -10.29 45.45
N MET A 411 7.66 -9.12 45.40
CA MET A 411 8.95 -8.95 44.72
C MET A 411 10.07 -9.74 45.40
N GLU A 412 10.05 -9.84 46.74
CA GLU A 412 11.02 -10.63 47.48
C GLU A 412 10.81 -12.13 47.20
N LEU A 413 9.56 -12.61 47.16
CA LEU A 413 9.24 -13.98 46.75
C LEU A 413 9.77 -14.28 45.36
N TYR A 414 9.57 -13.40 44.36
CA TYR A 414 10.09 -13.57 43.02
C TYR A 414 11.63 -13.65 43.00
N ARG A 415 12.33 -12.79 43.77
CA ARG A 415 13.79 -12.82 43.90
C ARG A 415 14.27 -14.13 44.50
N ARG A 416 13.65 -14.58 45.57
CA ARG A 416 13.99 -15.81 46.29
C ARG A 416 13.81 -17.05 45.38
N GLU A 417 12.74 -17.09 44.60
CA GLU A 417 12.44 -18.20 43.69
C GLU A 417 13.14 -18.04 42.32
N LYS A 418 13.96 -17.00 42.14
CA LYS A 418 14.69 -16.66 40.89
C LYS A 418 13.76 -16.59 39.66
N ILE A 419 12.60 -15.96 39.83
CA ILE A 419 11.58 -15.79 38.79
C ILE A 419 11.61 -14.35 38.32
N ASN A 420 11.65 -14.16 36.99
CA ASN A 420 11.47 -12.85 36.38
C ASN A 420 10.01 -12.74 35.86
N PRO A 421 9.13 -11.93 36.48
CA PRO A 421 7.75 -11.80 36.05
C PRO A 421 7.62 -11.21 34.63
N ALA A 422 8.55 -10.36 34.22
CA ALA A 422 8.55 -9.77 32.87
C ALA A 422 8.93 -10.78 31.76
N ALA A 423 9.59 -11.90 32.11
CA ALA A 423 9.95 -12.90 31.11
C ALA A 423 8.73 -13.59 30.50
N GLY A 424 7.58 -13.61 31.21
CA GLY A 424 6.34 -14.22 30.72
C GLY A 424 5.70 -13.46 29.55
N CYS A 425 5.86 -12.13 29.49
CA CYS A 425 5.28 -11.31 28.42
C CYS A 425 6.22 -11.17 27.18
N LEU A 426 7.48 -11.60 27.27
CA LEU A 426 8.46 -11.45 26.20
C LEU A 426 8.03 -12.03 24.85
N PRO A 427 7.43 -13.25 24.76
CA PRO A 427 6.94 -13.77 23.49
C PRO A 427 5.85 -12.89 22.86
N MET A 428 4.97 -12.30 23.68
CA MET A 428 3.94 -11.38 23.18
C MET A 428 4.54 -10.11 22.60
N LEU A 429 5.55 -9.53 23.27
CA LEU A 429 6.22 -8.30 22.78
C LEU A 429 6.92 -8.53 21.44
N ILE A 430 7.56 -9.68 21.26
CA ILE A 430 8.20 -10.02 19.98
C ILE A 430 7.15 -10.35 18.91
N GLN A 431 6.02 -10.93 19.30
CA GLN A 431 4.93 -11.27 18.39
C GLN A 431 4.27 -10.05 17.75
N ILE A 432 4.26 -8.88 18.42
CA ILE A 432 3.61 -7.67 17.92
C ILE A 432 4.22 -7.19 16.58
N PRO A 433 5.55 -6.96 16.46
CA PRO A 433 6.15 -6.61 15.17
C PRO A 433 5.93 -7.66 14.08
N VAL A 434 6.03 -8.94 14.44
CA VAL A 434 5.79 -10.06 13.51
C VAL A 434 4.34 -10.01 13.00
N PHE A 435 3.38 -9.82 13.89
CA PHE A 435 1.97 -9.72 13.53
C PHE A 435 1.70 -8.55 12.58
N PHE A 436 2.16 -7.34 12.93
CA PHE A 436 1.95 -6.16 12.10
C PHE A 436 2.64 -6.29 10.73
N SER A 437 3.85 -6.85 10.68
CA SER A 437 4.54 -7.08 9.41
C SER A 437 3.80 -8.07 8.52
N LEU A 438 3.36 -9.21 9.07
CA LEU A 438 2.59 -10.18 8.32
C LEU A 438 1.22 -9.63 7.89
N TYR A 439 0.56 -8.90 8.79
CA TYR A 439 -0.69 -8.20 8.48
C TYR A 439 -0.52 -7.24 7.29
N LYS A 440 0.55 -6.45 7.28
CA LYS A 440 0.87 -5.59 6.14
C LYS A 440 1.08 -6.43 4.87
N VAL A 441 1.94 -7.44 4.87
CA VAL A 441 2.18 -8.30 3.69
C VAL A 441 0.86 -8.85 3.12
N LEU A 442 0.00 -9.42 3.97
CA LEU A 442 -1.27 -10.01 3.54
C LEU A 442 -2.29 -8.98 3.00
N ASN A 443 -2.10 -7.70 3.32
CA ASN A 443 -2.98 -6.64 2.83
C ASN A 443 -2.44 -5.93 1.59
N ILE A 444 -1.11 -5.84 1.41
CA ILE A 444 -0.51 -5.04 0.33
C ILE A 444 -0.04 -5.88 -0.86
N ALA A 445 0.33 -7.15 -0.64
CA ALA A 445 0.87 -7.98 -1.70
C ALA A 445 -0.23 -8.44 -2.65
N ILE A 446 -0.13 -8.02 -3.92
CA ILE A 446 -1.08 -8.42 -4.96
C ILE A 446 -1.00 -9.92 -5.24
N GLU A 447 0.14 -10.54 -4.99
CA GLU A 447 0.39 -11.97 -5.16
C GLU A 447 -0.45 -12.83 -4.21
N ILE A 448 -1.00 -12.21 -3.15
CA ILE A 448 -1.89 -12.89 -2.18
C ILE A 448 -3.37 -12.65 -2.50
N ARG A 449 -3.66 -11.63 -3.31
CA ARG A 449 -5.03 -11.34 -3.74
C ARG A 449 -5.58 -12.50 -4.57
N HIS A 450 -6.77 -12.98 -4.20
CA HIS A 450 -7.42 -14.14 -4.81
C HIS A 450 -6.60 -15.45 -4.72
N ALA A 451 -5.59 -15.51 -3.82
CA ALA A 451 -4.84 -16.74 -3.59
C ALA A 451 -5.66 -17.73 -2.75
N PRO A 452 -5.96 -18.93 -3.27
CA PRO A 452 -6.76 -19.91 -2.54
C PRO A 452 -5.94 -20.65 -1.49
N PHE A 453 -6.65 -21.15 -0.48
CA PHE A 453 -6.14 -22.15 0.45
C PHE A 453 -6.88 -23.47 0.26
N VAL A 454 -7.27 -24.15 1.33
CA VAL A 454 -8.06 -25.38 1.31
C VAL A 454 -9.52 -25.13 1.71
N GLY A 455 -10.41 -25.99 1.27
CA GLY A 455 -11.85 -25.93 1.61
C GLY A 455 -12.53 -24.71 1.03
N TRP A 456 -13.15 -23.92 1.89
CA TRP A 456 -13.95 -22.74 1.52
C TRP A 456 -13.16 -21.45 1.36
N ILE A 457 -11.90 -21.40 1.77
CA ILE A 457 -11.06 -20.22 1.62
C ILE A 457 -10.54 -20.12 0.18
N LYS A 458 -11.11 -19.20 -0.59
CA LYS A 458 -10.74 -18.92 -1.99
C LYS A 458 -9.88 -17.67 -2.14
N ASP A 459 -9.82 -16.84 -1.10
CA ASP A 459 -9.01 -15.62 -1.05
C ASP A 459 -8.44 -15.43 0.36
N LEU A 460 -7.12 -15.56 0.48
CA LEU A 460 -6.40 -15.39 1.75
C LEU A 460 -6.29 -13.92 2.17
N SER A 461 -6.49 -12.96 1.24
CA SER A 461 -6.46 -11.52 1.51
C SER A 461 -7.80 -10.97 1.98
N ALA A 462 -8.88 -11.76 1.89
CA ALA A 462 -10.23 -11.43 2.32
C ALA A 462 -10.59 -12.09 3.65
N PRO A 463 -11.59 -11.58 4.39
CA PRO A 463 -12.17 -12.26 5.55
C PRO A 463 -12.73 -13.65 5.20
N ASP A 464 -12.84 -14.51 6.22
CA ASP A 464 -13.42 -15.85 6.08
C ASP A 464 -14.89 -15.76 5.60
N PRO A 465 -15.24 -16.31 4.43
CA PRO A 465 -16.59 -16.21 3.89
C PRO A 465 -17.60 -17.15 4.54
N LEU A 466 -17.14 -18.18 5.28
CA LEU A 466 -18.03 -19.12 5.95
C LEU A 466 -18.44 -18.59 7.32
N THR A 467 -19.31 -17.55 7.31
CA THR A 467 -19.75 -16.85 8.51
C THR A 467 -20.93 -17.53 9.20
N LEU A 468 -21.25 -17.06 10.42
CA LEU A 468 -22.38 -17.60 11.19
C LEU A 468 -23.71 -17.46 10.43
N SER A 469 -23.93 -16.33 9.74
CA SER A 469 -25.15 -16.13 8.93
C SER A 469 -25.23 -17.13 7.77
N VAL A 470 -24.11 -17.43 7.12
CA VAL A 470 -24.02 -18.42 6.04
C VAL A 470 -24.31 -19.84 6.55
N ILE A 471 -23.77 -20.21 7.73
CA ILE A 471 -23.93 -21.56 8.29
C ILE A 471 -25.34 -21.77 8.82
N THR A 472 -25.88 -20.77 9.52
CA THR A 472 -27.18 -20.91 10.21
C THR A 472 -28.38 -20.53 9.35
N HIS A 473 -28.15 -19.84 8.21
CA HIS A 473 -29.16 -19.21 7.36
C HIS A 473 -30.06 -18.21 8.13
N LEU A 474 -29.55 -17.65 9.23
CA LEU A 474 -30.25 -16.65 10.04
C LEU A 474 -29.60 -15.27 9.88
N PRO A 475 -30.38 -14.18 9.95
CA PRO A 475 -29.81 -12.83 9.96
C PRO A 475 -29.01 -12.60 11.24
N VAL A 476 -27.68 -12.50 11.11
CA VAL A 476 -26.77 -12.20 12.22
C VAL A 476 -26.32 -10.73 12.08
N PRO A 477 -26.35 -9.93 13.18
CA PRO A 477 -25.81 -8.58 13.13
C PRO A 477 -24.36 -8.58 12.64
N GLY A 478 -23.96 -7.67 11.74
CA GLY A 478 -22.67 -7.71 11.02
C GLY A 478 -21.44 -7.80 11.94
N PHE A 479 -21.46 -7.17 13.14
CA PHE A 479 -20.35 -7.25 14.08
C PHE A 479 -20.23 -8.63 14.78
N LEU A 480 -21.29 -9.45 14.76
CA LEU A 480 -21.32 -10.83 15.29
C LEU A 480 -21.17 -11.86 14.16
N ASP A 481 -21.28 -11.44 12.91
CA ASP A 481 -21.20 -12.34 11.75
C ASP A 481 -19.74 -12.65 11.39
N ILE A 482 -19.16 -13.57 12.15
CA ILE A 482 -17.75 -13.97 12.04
C ILE A 482 -17.62 -15.35 11.39
N GLY A 483 -16.50 -15.56 10.73
CA GLY A 483 -16.20 -16.83 10.05
C GLY A 483 -15.74 -17.93 11.00
N VAL A 484 -15.60 -19.14 10.46
CA VAL A 484 -15.17 -20.34 11.21
C VAL A 484 -13.74 -20.23 11.71
N TRP A 485 -12.79 -19.71 10.92
CA TRP A 485 -11.40 -19.58 11.33
C TRP A 485 -11.20 -18.63 12.51
N PRO A 486 -11.83 -17.45 12.60
CA PRO A 486 -11.83 -16.62 13.80
C PRO A 486 -12.33 -17.33 15.05
N ILE A 487 -13.37 -18.19 14.92
CA ILE A 487 -13.88 -18.99 16.05
C ILE A 487 -12.83 -20.01 16.51
N ILE A 488 -12.21 -20.74 15.60
CA ILE A 488 -11.12 -21.70 15.89
C ILE A 488 -9.94 -20.96 16.54
N MET A 489 -9.57 -19.79 16.04
CA MET A 489 -8.52 -18.95 16.61
C MET A 489 -8.85 -18.54 18.06
N GLY A 490 -10.07 -18.05 18.32
CA GLY A 490 -10.52 -17.69 19.65
C GLY A 490 -10.47 -18.87 20.62
N LEU A 491 -10.89 -20.07 20.17
CA LEU A 491 -10.82 -21.31 20.95
C LEU A 491 -9.37 -21.70 21.29
N THR A 492 -8.47 -21.65 20.30
CA THR A 492 -7.04 -21.95 20.53
C THR A 492 -6.41 -20.94 21.48
N MET A 493 -6.76 -19.67 21.36
CA MET A 493 -6.31 -18.60 22.26
C MET A 493 -6.82 -18.80 23.69
N TYR A 494 -8.07 -19.21 23.85
CA TYR A 494 -8.65 -19.55 25.17
C TYR A 494 -7.92 -20.74 25.82
N ILE A 495 -7.63 -21.81 25.04
CA ILE A 495 -6.87 -22.97 25.52
C ILE A 495 -5.46 -22.55 25.94
N GLN A 496 -4.78 -21.75 25.13
CA GLN A 496 -3.44 -21.23 25.42
C GLN A 496 -3.45 -20.37 26.69
N GLN A 497 -4.46 -19.54 26.88
CA GLN A 497 -4.58 -18.69 28.06
C GLN A 497 -4.74 -19.51 29.36
N LYS A 498 -5.48 -20.63 29.33
CA LYS A 498 -5.59 -21.53 30.48
C LYS A 498 -4.27 -22.18 30.91
N LEU A 499 -3.30 -22.26 30.02
CA LEU A 499 -1.96 -22.74 30.33
C LEU A 499 -1.10 -21.69 31.03
N ASN A 500 -1.43 -20.41 30.88
CA ASN A 500 -0.70 -19.29 31.49
C ASN A 500 -1.06 -19.15 32.98
N PRO A 501 -0.15 -18.62 33.83
CA PRO A 501 -0.47 -18.28 35.20
C PRO A 501 -1.54 -17.20 35.23
N THR A 502 -2.56 -17.38 36.10
CA THR A 502 -3.63 -16.37 36.29
C THR A 502 -3.08 -15.15 37.01
N PRO A 503 -3.42 -13.93 36.61
CA PRO A 503 -3.08 -12.73 37.35
C PRO A 503 -3.66 -12.80 38.76
N THR A 504 -2.94 -12.29 39.74
CA THR A 504 -3.37 -12.24 41.15
C THR A 504 -4.49 -11.23 41.38
N ASN A 505 -4.54 -10.15 40.59
CA ASN A 505 -5.63 -9.18 40.66
C ASN A 505 -6.88 -9.73 39.93
N LYS A 506 -8.03 -9.77 40.63
CA LYS A 506 -9.30 -10.29 40.09
C LYS A 506 -9.81 -9.55 38.88
N ASP A 507 -9.61 -8.23 38.79
CA ASP A 507 -10.08 -7.43 37.67
C ASP A 507 -9.20 -7.68 36.42
N GLN A 508 -7.88 -7.79 36.61
CA GLN A 508 -6.97 -8.21 35.54
C GLN A 508 -7.32 -9.63 35.07
N ALA A 509 -7.58 -10.56 35.97
CA ALA A 509 -7.93 -11.94 35.59
C ALA A 509 -9.22 -11.98 34.75
N ARG A 510 -10.24 -11.16 35.09
CA ARG A 510 -11.48 -11.03 34.30
C ARG A 510 -11.22 -10.42 32.93
N MET A 511 -10.43 -9.35 32.87
CA MET A 511 -10.05 -8.69 31.62
C MET A 511 -9.31 -9.68 30.69
N PHE A 512 -8.31 -10.40 31.23
CA PHE A 512 -7.59 -11.43 30.47
C PHE A 512 -8.53 -12.53 29.99
N ALA A 513 -9.50 -12.97 30.80
CA ALA A 513 -10.46 -14.02 30.41
C ALA A 513 -11.35 -13.61 29.22
N LEU A 514 -11.60 -12.32 29.01
CA LEU A 514 -12.40 -11.80 27.90
C LEU A 514 -11.58 -11.59 26.61
N LEU A 515 -10.23 -11.50 26.71
CA LEU A 515 -9.38 -11.24 25.54
C LEU A 515 -9.63 -12.20 24.37
N PRO A 516 -9.70 -13.53 24.54
CA PRO A 516 -9.96 -14.43 23.42
C PRO A 516 -11.25 -14.13 22.68
N LEU A 517 -12.31 -13.74 23.43
CA LEU A 517 -13.59 -13.36 22.86
C LEU A 517 -13.50 -12.05 22.06
N ILE A 518 -12.85 -11.04 22.65
CA ILE A 518 -12.64 -9.74 21.99
C ILE A 518 -11.83 -9.93 20.68
N PHE A 519 -10.72 -10.69 20.75
CA PHE A 519 -9.91 -10.97 19.58
C PHE A 519 -10.65 -11.77 18.52
N MET A 520 -11.49 -12.73 18.90
CA MET A 520 -12.31 -13.51 17.98
C MET A 520 -13.21 -12.61 17.10
N PHE A 521 -13.93 -11.67 17.72
CA PHE A 521 -14.79 -10.73 16.98
C PHE A 521 -13.98 -9.70 16.19
N MET A 522 -12.92 -9.17 16.77
CA MET A 522 -12.05 -8.21 16.09
C MET A 522 -11.42 -8.83 14.83
N MET A 523 -10.88 -10.03 14.96
CA MET A 523 -10.21 -10.74 13.85
C MET A 523 -11.17 -11.33 12.83
N GLY A 524 -12.47 -11.36 13.11
CA GLY A 524 -13.50 -11.81 12.16
C GLY A 524 -13.55 -11.00 10.87
N HIS A 525 -13.06 -9.77 10.89
CA HIS A 525 -13.04 -8.86 9.75
C HIS A 525 -11.66 -8.74 9.09
N PHE A 526 -10.67 -9.50 9.55
CA PHE A 526 -9.32 -9.50 9.00
C PHE A 526 -9.16 -10.57 7.92
N ALA A 527 -8.12 -10.42 7.11
CA ALA A 527 -7.73 -11.38 6.10
C ALA A 527 -7.61 -12.80 6.68
N SER A 528 -8.25 -13.78 6.06
CA SER A 528 -8.26 -15.17 6.54
C SER A 528 -6.87 -15.78 6.67
N GLY A 529 -5.93 -15.39 5.80
CA GLY A 529 -4.52 -15.80 5.90
C GLY A 529 -3.88 -15.41 7.24
N LEU A 530 -4.22 -14.24 7.79
CA LEU A 530 -3.71 -13.79 9.09
C LEU A 530 -4.31 -14.59 10.25
N VAL A 531 -5.61 -14.88 10.18
CA VAL A 531 -6.32 -15.66 11.21
C VAL A 531 -5.82 -17.11 11.23
N ILE A 532 -5.58 -17.68 10.06
CA ILE A 532 -4.98 -19.03 9.89
C ILE A 532 -3.57 -19.08 10.48
N TYR A 533 -2.73 -18.10 10.15
CA TYR A 533 -1.39 -17.94 10.74
C TYR A 533 -1.46 -17.89 12.28
N TRP A 534 -2.34 -17.05 12.83
CA TRP A 534 -2.46 -16.90 14.29
C TRP A 534 -2.95 -18.18 14.94
N THR A 535 -3.92 -18.85 14.34
CA THR A 535 -4.43 -20.14 14.81
C THR A 535 -3.31 -21.18 14.92
N LEU A 536 -2.49 -21.35 13.88
CA LEU A 536 -1.36 -22.27 13.91
C LEU A 536 -0.31 -21.84 14.96
N SER A 537 -0.02 -20.54 15.04
CA SER A 537 0.91 -20.02 16.04
C SER A 537 0.46 -20.31 17.47
N ASN A 538 -0.85 -20.23 17.76
CA ASN A 538 -1.42 -20.62 19.05
C ASN A 538 -1.27 -22.13 19.29
N ILE A 539 -1.58 -22.96 18.30
CA ILE A 539 -1.46 -24.42 18.39
C ILE A 539 -0.02 -24.82 18.71
N LEU A 540 0.95 -24.29 17.97
CA LEU A 540 2.39 -24.55 18.21
C LEU A 540 2.83 -24.07 19.60
N SER A 541 2.29 -22.93 20.07
CA SER A 541 2.51 -22.42 21.42
C SER A 541 1.99 -23.39 22.49
N ILE A 542 0.77 -23.90 22.32
CA ILE A 542 0.14 -24.85 23.23
C ILE A 542 0.97 -26.13 23.33
N ILE A 543 1.41 -26.66 22.17
CA ILE A 543 2.26 -27.87 22.12
C ILE A 543 3.56 -27.62 22.88
N GLN A 544 4.26 -26.52 22.59
CA GLN A 544 5.52 -26.17 23.24
C GLN A 544 5.35 -25.95 24.75
N GLN A 545 4.31 -25.22 25.19
CA GLN A 545 4.03 -25.00 26.62
C GLN A 545 3.76 -26.32 27.36
N LYS A 546 2.93 -27.21 26.78
CA LYS A 546 2.66 -28.53 27.37
C LYS A 546 3.91 -29.42 27.47
N ALA A 547 4.76 -29.40 26.43
CA ALA A 547 6.00 -30.15 26.44
C ALA A 547 6.96 -29.68 27.56
N ILE A 548 7.06 -28.34 27.74
CA ILE A 548 7.91 -27.76 28.81
C ILE A 548 7.32 -28.00 30.20
N ALA A 549 5.99 -27.86 30.35
CA ALA A 549 5.33 -28.16 31.63
C ALA A 549 5.58 -29.59 32.10
N LYS A 550 5.40 -30.58 31.19
CA LYS A 550 5.66 -32.00 31.47
C LYS A 550 7.12 -32.27 31.87
N LYS A 551 8.08 -31.60 31.19
CA LYS A 551 9.51 -31.70 31.51
C LYS A 551 9.83 -31.15 32.91
N ASN A 552 9.11 -30.14 33.37
CA ASN A 552 9.31 -29.48 34.68
C ASN A 552 8.51 -30.14 35.82
N GLU A 553 7.52 -30.99 35.52
CA GLU A 553 6.80 -31.82 36.50
C GLU A 553 7.61 -33.10 36.86
N GLY A 554 8.44 -33.55 35.93
CA GLY A 554 9.30 -34.73 36.14
C GLY A 554 10.66 -34.42 36.78
N LYS A 555 10.92 -33.15 37.13
CA LYS A 555 12.06 -32.68 37.91
C LYS A 555 11.59 -32.15 39.28
#